data_b60a8b310c6d1e3a2c0f96977589d642
#
_entry.id   b60a8b310c6d1e3a2c0f96977589d642
#
_cell.length_a   1.000
_cell.length_b   1.000
_cell.length_c   1.000
_cell.angle_alpha   90.00
_cell.angle_beta   90.00
_cell.angle_gamma   90.00
#
_symmetry.space_group_name_H-M   'P 1'
#
loop_
_entity.id
_entity.type
_entity.pdbx_description
1 polymer ?
#
loop_
_entity_poly.entity_id
_entity_poly.type
_entity_poly.pdbx_seq_one_letter_code
_entity_poly.pdbx_strand_id
1 'polypeptide(L)'
;MDVIMVCSFCMGFLKAFVMLEFIILIRPLFSPKNVRSEFYAYFYPIVFSGGQLSMAITAQLAYHYQWQHMYYFVTILLLIALLFVICFFRYARRPMHIPFKEMDGRSMFIIATAFLLTLYTFTYGKTLDWFASPKIRVYVFVIPLLIVLFIHRQRTQGKPFVSLKPLFLHKSIIGYGFMVLAMFLTATSSLVTNYMNSIIRVCLLYTSDAAD
;
A
#
# COMPACT_ATOMS: atom_id res chain seq x y z
N MET A 1 3.48 17.92 -16.14
CA MET A 1 2.66 16.95 -15.41
C MET A 1 3.16 15.52 -15.61
N ASP A 2 3.60 15.18 -16.79
CA ASP A 2 4.05 13.84 -17.18
C ASP A 2 5.28 13.34 -16.42
N VAL A 3 6.25 14.23 -16.13
CA VAL A 3 7.45 13.87 -15.33
C VAL A 3 7.08 13.42 -13.93
N ILE A 4 6.14 14.11 -13.25
CA ILE A 4 5.69 13.75 -11.90
C ILE A 4 5.00 12.39 -11.91
N MET A 5 4.22 12.10 -12.94
CA MET A 5 3.51 10.84 -13.10
C MET A 5 4.49 9.67 -13.31
N VAL A 6 5.50 9.85 -14.15
CA VAL A 6 6.55 8.86 -14.38
C VAL A 6 7.39 8.64 -13.11
N CYS A 7 7.80 9.71 -12.45
CA CYS A 7 8.54 9.59 -11.18
C CYS A 7 7.73 8.87 -10.10
N SER A 8 6.44 9.18 -9.95
CA SER A 8 5.54 8.51 -8.99
C SER A 8 5.36 7.03 -9.31
N PHE A 9 5.26 6.68 -10.59
CA PHE A 9 5.19 5.29 -11.02
C PHE A 9 6.49 4.53 -10.70
N CYS A 10 7.64 5.10 -11.04
CA CYS A 10 8.94 4.50 -10.72
C CYS A 10 9.15 4.33 -9.22
N MET A 11 8.80 5.35 -8.43
CA MET A 11 8.87 5.28 -6.96
C MET A 11 7.95 4.20 -6.38
N GLY A 12 6.72 4.07 -6.88
CA GLY A 12 5.80 3.01 -6.46
C GLY A 12 6.33 1.62 -6.78
N PHE A 13 6.91 1.45 -7.95
CA PHE A 13 7.52 0.21 -8.40
C PHE A 13 8.73 -0.17 -7.52
N LEU A 14 9.66 0.77 -7.30
CA LEU A 14 10.82 0.55 -6.42
C LEU A 14 10.39 0.23 -5.00
N LYS A 15 9.40 0.95 -4.46
CA LYS A 15 8.86 0.69 -3.12
C LYS A 15 8.29 -0.73 -2.97
N ALA A 16 7.61 -1.24 -4.00
CA ALA A 16 7.09 -2.61 -3.97
C ALA A 16 8.22 -3.65 -3.93
N PHE A 17 9.29 -3.47 -4.72
CA PHE A 17 10.45 -4.36 -4.68
C PHE A 17 11.18 -4.33 -3.35
N VAL A 18 11.46 -3.13 -2.84
CA VAL A 18 12.12 -2.97 -1.53
C VAL A 18 11.32 -3.65 -0.42
N MET A 19 9.99 -3.51 -0.44
CA MET A 19 9.12 -4.15 0.54
C MET A 19 9.16 -5.68 0.46
N LEU A 20 9.18 -6.24 -0.75
CA LEU A 20 9.28 -7.68 -0.96
C LEU A 20 10.63 -8.24 -0.48
N GLU A 21 11.73 -7.60 -0.88
CA GLU A 21 13.08 -7.97 -0.43
C GLU A 21 13.19 -7.90 1.10
N PHE A 22 12.69 -6.82 1.69
CA PHE A 22 12.71 -6.64 3.13
C PHE A 22 11.97 -7.78 3.86
N ILE A 23 10.78 -8.17 3.39
CA ILE A 23 10.02 -9.28 3.96
C ILE A 23 10.77 -10.61 3.83
N ILE A 24 11.38 -10.87 2.66
CA ILE A 24 12.15 -12.10 2.42
C ILE A 24 13.35 -12.19 3.34
N LEU A 25 14.03 -11.09 3.58
CA LEU A 25 15.25 -11.02 4.37
C LEU A 25 15.00 -11.10 5.88
N ILE A 26 13.96 -10.43 6.36
CA ILE A 26 13.65 -10.34 7.80
C ILE A 26 12.87 -11.56 8.28
N ARG A 27 12.10 -12.21 7.42
CA ARG A 27 11.29 -13.35 7.78
C ARG A 27 12.02 -14.45 8.57
N PRO A 28 13.22 -14.93 8.19
CA PRO A 28 13.95 -15.96 8.95
C PRO A 28 14.42 -15.48 10.33
N LEU A 29 14.57 -14.16 10.55
CA LEU A 29 14.97 -13.60 11.84
C LEU A 29 13.84 -13.65 12.86
N PHE A 30 12.61 -13.34 12.44
CA PHE A 30 11.43 -13.30 13.31
C PHE A 30 10.70 -14.63 13.44
N SER A 31 10.91 -15.57 12.52
CA SER A 31 10.28 -16.89 12.54
C SER A 31 11.28 -17.99 12.17
N PRO A 32 12.08 -18.47 13.12
CA PRO A 32 13.04 -19.55 12.89
C PRO A 32 12.36 -20.83 12.37
N LYS A 33 11.13 -21.10 12.80
CA LYS A 33 10.31 -22.23 12.36
C LYS A 33 9.63 -22.03 11.02
N ASN A 34 9.86 -20.89 10.36
CA ASN A 34 9.30 -20.53 9.05
C ASN A 34 7.76 -20.45 9.00
N VAL A 35 7.12 -20.21 10.16
CA VAL A 35 5.67 -20.07 10.30
C VAL A 35 5.27 -18.65 9.92
N ARG A 36 4.50 -18.50 8.84
CA ARG A 36 4.12 -17.18 8.32
C ARG A 36 3.30 -16.34 9.30
N SER A 37 2.40 -16.96 10.04
CA SER A 37 1.55 -16.26 11.00
C SER A 37 2.35 -15.64 12.14
N GLU A 38 3.36 -16.33 12.65
CA GLU A 38 4.24 -15.84 13.70
C GLU A 38 5.04 -14.61 13.24
N PHE A 39 5.61 -14.67 12.01
CA PHE A 39 6.29 -13.53 11.42
C PHE A 39 5.40 -12.30 11.35
N TYR A 40 4.19 -12.42 10.79
CA TYR A 40 3.30 -11.28 10.62
C TYR A 40 2.76 -10.74 11.94
N ALA A 41 2.62 -11.57 12.97
CA ALA A 41 2.20 -11.15 14.31
C ALA A 41 3.18 -10.17 14.95
N TYR A 42 4.49 -10.32 14.71
CA TYR A 42 5.51 -9.38 15.19
C TYR A 42 5.75 -8.23 14.21
N PHE A 43 5.76 -8.51 12.92
CA PHE A 43 6.10 -7.55 11.88
C PHE A 43 5.10 -6.40 11.78
N TYR A 44 3.80 -6.69 11.73
CA TYR A 44 2.79 -5.65 11.57
C TYR A 44 2.73 -4.64 12.72
N PRO A 45 2.78 -5.01 14.01
CA PRO A 45 2.83 -4.04 15.10
C PRO A 45 4.04 -3.12 15.02
N ILE A 46 5.22 -3.65 14.65
CA ILE A 46 6.45 -2.85 14.52
C ILE A 46 6.33 -1.85 13.36
N VAL A 47 5.87 -2.30 12.19
CA VAL A 47 5.69 -1.45 11.02
C VAL A 47 4.63 -0.37 11.27
N PHE A 48 3.52 -0.75 11.90
CA PHE A 48 2.44 0.17 12.23
C PHE A 48 2.87 1.22 13.25
N SER A 49 3.51 0.80 14.34
CA SER A 49 4.02 1.71 15.38
C SER A 49 5.10 2.64 14.84
N GLY A 50 6.02 2.11 14.02
CA GLY A 50 7.06 2.90 13.37
C GLY A 50 6.49 3.94 12.41
N GLY A 51 5.44 3.58 11.67
CA GLY A 51 4.70 4.50 10.80
C GLY A 51 4.06 5.65 11.57
N GLN A 52 3.38 5.36 12.67
CA GLN A 52 2.75 6.37 13.53
C GLN A 52 3.80 7.29 14.18
N LEU A 53 4.89 6.72 14.67
CA LEU A 53 5.99 7.50 15.25
C LEU A 53 6.62 8.42 14.20
N SER A 54 6.90 7.93 13.00
CA SER A 54 7.42 8.73 11.90
C SER A 54 6.48 9.87 11.52
N MET A 55 5.17 9.60 11.48
CA MET A 55 4.15 10.62 11.21
C MET A 55 4.12 11.69 12.31
N ALA A 56 4.21 11.31 13.58
CA ALA A 56 4.25 12.25 14.69
C ALA A 56 5.49 13.15 14.64
N ILE A 57 6.67 12.58 14.36
CA ILE A 57 7.92 13.35 14.25
C ILE A 57 7.86 14.32 13.07
N THR A 58 7.40 13.86 11.90
CA THR A 58 7.30 14.72 10.72
C THR A 58 6.26 15.82 10.89
N ALA A 59 5.16 15.58 11.62
CA ALA A 59 4.18 16.60 11.94
C ALA A 59 4.76 17.68 12.86
N GLN A 60 5.54 17.29 13.87
CA GLN A 60 6.24 18.24 14.77
C GLN A 60 7.28 19.09 14.02
N LEU A 61 8.04 18.46 13.11
CA LEU A 61 8.99 19.17 12.26
C LEU A 61 8.31 20.17 11.33
N ALA A 62 7.15 19.78 10.75
CA ALA A 62 6.37 20.67 9.90
C ALA A 62 5.78 21.88 10.66
N TYR A 63 5.44 21.68 11.93
CA TYR A 63 4.87 22.74 12.78
C TYR A 63 5.91 23.76 13.23
N HIS A 64 7.10 23.30 13.65
CA HIS A 64 8.15 24.17 14.20
C HIS A 64 9.13 24.72 13.16
N TYR A 65 9.22 24.08 12.00
CA TYR A 65 10.15 24.41 10.92
C TYR A 65 9.44 24.51 9.58
N GLN A 66 10.16 25.00 8.58
CA GLN A 66 9.63 25.02 7.22
C GLN A 66 9.45 23.59 6.67
N TRP A 67 8.47 23.41 5.81
CA TRP A 67 8.14 22.11 5.18
C TRP A 67 9.33 21.40 4.51
N GLN A 68 10.35 22.16 4.09
CA GLN A 68 11.57 21.62 3.49
C GLN A 68 12.37 20.73 4.45
N HIS A 69 12.35 21.02 5.75
CA HIS A 69 13.07 20.24 6.77
C HIS A 69 12.54 18.82 6.92
N MET A 70 11.28 18.59 6.58
CA MET A 70 10.72 17.24 6.54
C MET A 70 11.42 16.37 5.48
N TYR A 71 11.69 16.92 4.30
CA TYR A 71 12.42 16.21 3.24
C TYR A 71 13.86 15.92 3.64
N TYR A 72 14.53 16.86 4.26
CA TYR A 72 15.89 16.65 4.78
C TYR A 72 15.92 15.53 5.82
N PHE A 73 14.98 15.53 6.76
CA PHE A 73 14.86 14.48 7.78
C PHE A 73 14.65 13.09 7.14
N VAL A 74 13.70 12.97 6.24
CA VAL A 74 13.44 11.70 5.53
C VAL A 74 14.66 11.27 4.72
N THR A 75 15.34 12.20 4.05
CA THR A 75 16.55 11.91 3.27
C THR A 75 17.68 11.41 4.15
N ILE A 76 17.90 12.03 5.31
CA ILE A 76 18.90 11.59 6.29
C ILE A 76 18.60 10.18 6.80
N LEU A 77 17.33 9.88 7.14
CA LEU A 77 16.92 8.55 7.56
C LEU A 77 17.17 7.51 6.48
N LEU A 78 16.86 7.83 5.21
CA LEU A 78 17.12 6.93 4.08
C LEU A 78 18.62 6.69 3.88
N LEU A 79 19.46 7.73 4.03
CA LEU A 79 20.93 7.59 3.95
C LEU A 79 21.47 6.72 5.09
N ILE A 80 20.98 6.91 6.31
CA ILE A 80 21.35 6.06 7.46
C ILE A 80 20.93 4.61 7.18
N ALA A 81 19.70 4.37 6.72
CA ALA A 81 19.23 3.04 6.37
C ALA A 81 20.09 2.40 5.26
N LEU A 82 20.46 3.16 4.24
CA LEU A 82 21.34 2.71 3.18
C LEU A 82 22.75 2.33 3.71
N LEU A 83 23.31 3.14 4.59
CA LEU A 83 24.58 2.84 5.25
C LEU A 83 24.50 1.52 6.06
N PHE A 84 23.41 1.35 6.83
CA PHE A 84 23.18 0.09 7.54
C PHE A 84 23.15 -1.11 6.60
N VAL A 85 22.41 -0.98 5.49
CA VAL A 85 22.36 -2.07 4.48
C VAL A 85 23.73 -2.36 3.91
N ILE A 86 24.53 -1.36 3.55
CA ILE A 86 25.87 -1.54 2.99
C ILE A 86 26.83 -2.18 4.02
N CYS A 87 26.79 -1.72 5.28
CA CYS A 87 27.72 -2.17 6.31
C CYS A 87 27.40 -3.56 6.86
N PHE A 88 26.13 -3.85 7.05
CA PHE A 88 25.70 -5.06 7.76
C PHE A 88 25.14 -6.15 6.85
N PHE A 89 24.74 -5.78 5.62
CA PHE A 89 24.17 -6.75 4.70
C PHE A 89 25.24 -7.46 3.89
N ARG A 90 25.67 -8.64 4.34
CA ARG A 90 26.40 -9.57 3.47
C ARG A 90 25.39 -10.28 2.57
N TYR A 91 25.33 -9.85 1.34
CA TYR A 91 24.49 -10.47 0.32
C TYR A 91 24.96 -11.90 0.06
N ALA A 92 24.34 -12.87 0.73
CA ALA A 92 24.48 -14.27 0.36
C ALA A 92 23.71 -14.45 -0.97
N ARG A 93 24.45 -14.51 -2.08
CA ARG A 93 23.91 -14.84 -3.40
C ARG A 93 23.24 -16.21 -3.34
N ARG A 94 21.96 -16.26 -3.01
CA ARG A 94 21.15 -17.44 -3.32
C ARG A 94 20.76 -17.30 -4.78
N PRO A 95 21.13 -18.27 -5.66
CA PRO A 95 20.66 -18.25 -7.04
C PRO A 95 19.14 -18.44 -7.03
N MET A 96 18.42 -17.34 -7.04
CA MET A 96 16.96 -17.36 -7.13
C MET A 96 16.62 -17.61 -8.60
N HIS A 97 16.37 -18.86 -8.92
CA HIS A 97 15.88 -19.22 -10.24
C HIS A 97 14.41 -18.80 -10.32
N ILE A 98 14.17 -17.62 -10.89
CA ILE A 98 12.81 -17.16 -11.12
C ILE A 98 12.31 -17.83 -12.40
N PRO A 99 11.34 -18.74 -12.34
CA PRO A 99 10.83 -19.44 -13.52
C PRO A 99 9.88 -18.51 -14.29
N PHE A 100 10.40 -17.48 -14.95
CA PHE A 100 9.59 -16.53 -15.73
C PHE A 100 8.70 -17.21 -16.78
N LYS A 101 9.14 -18.36 -17.31
CA LYS A 101 8.35 -19.14 -18.28
C LYS A 101 7.11 -19.81 -17.67
N GLU A 102 7.10 -19.99 -16.35
CA GLU A 102 5.97 -20.60 -15.64
C GLU A 102 4.97 -19.56 -15.11
N MET A 103 5.31 -18.27 -15.18
CA MET A 103 4.44 -17.20 -14.73
C MET A 103 3.36 -16.91 -15.77
N ASP A 104 2.09 -16.96 -15.36
CA ASP A 104 0.97 -16.59 -16.20
C ASP A 104 0.82 -15.06 -16.29
N GLY A 105 1.62 -14.44 -17.16
CA GLY A 105 1.61 -12.99 -17.37
C GLY A 105 0.25 -12.44 -17.82
N ARG A 106 -0.57 -13.27 -18.52
CA ARG A 106 -1.90 -12.83 -18.95
C ARG A 106 -2.86 -12.68 -17.77
N SER A 107 -2.87 -13.62 -16.83
CA SER A 107 -3.68 -13.50 -15.61
C SER A 107 -3.22 -12.34 -14.75
N MET A 108 -1.92 -12.12 -14.67
CA MET A 108 -1.34 -10.98 -13.95
C MET A 108 -1.78 -9.64 -14.56
N PHE A 109 -1.80 -9.55 -15.89
CA PHE A 109 -2.26 -8.35 -16.60
C PHE A 109 -3.76 -8.10 -16.39
N ILE A 110 -4.60 -9.13 -16.45
CA ILE A 110 -6.04 -9.02 -16.23
C ILE A 110 -6.35 -8.48 -14.83
N ILE A 111 -5.73 -9.07 -13.79
CA ILE A 111 -5.99 -8.64 -12.43
C ILE A 111 -5.42 -7.24 -12.14
N ALA A 112 -4.23 -6.91 -12.67
CA ALA A 112 -3.65 -5.58 -12.56
C ALA A 112 -4.54 -4.51 -13.21
N THR A 113 -5.07 -4.78 -14.40
CA THR A 113 -6.01 -3.89 -15.07
C THR A 113 -7.30 -3.70 -14.27
N ALA A 114 -7.86 -4.78 -13.71
CA ALA A 114 -9.04 -4.70 -12.86
C ALA A 114 -8.78 -3.83 -11.61
N PHE A 115 -7.61 -3.98 -10.96
CA PHE A 115 -7.20 -3.14 -9.83
C PHE A 115 -7.06 -1.66 -10.21
N LEU A 116 -6.39 -1.35 -11.33
CA LEU A 116 -6.21 0.02 -11.80
C LEU A 116 -7.54 0.70 -12.11
N LEU A 117 -8.45 0.00 -12.79
CA LEU A 117 -9.79 0.53 -13.06
C LEU A 117 -10.60 0.75 -11.76
N THR A 118 -10.47 -0.16 -10.80
CA THR A 118 -11.10 -0.02 -9.49
C THR A 118 -10.57 1.22 -8.75
N LEU A 119 -9.25 1.37 -8.67
CA LEU A 119 -8.63 2.55 -8.07
C LEU A 119 -9.05 3.84 -8.77
N TYR A 120 -9.05 3.86 -10.09
CA TYR A 120 -9.50 5.01 -10.86
C TYR A 120 -10.97 5.37 -10.54
N THR A 121 -11.84 4.37 -10.52
CA THR A 121 -13.28 4.55 -10.24
C THR A 121 -13.50 5.14 -8.84
N PHE A 122 -12.82 4.65 -7.82
CA PHE A 122 -12.95 5.19 -6.46
C PHE A 122 -12.30 6.56 -6.28
N THR A 123 -11.16 6.81 -6.93
CA THR A 123 -10.46 8.09 -6.81
C THR A 123 -11.22 9.22 -7.50
N TYR A 124 -11.71 8.98 -8.71
CA TYR A 124 -12.36 10.00 -9.52
C TYR A 124 -13.90 9.92 -9.52
N GLY A 125 -14.48 8.97 -8.80
CA GLY A 125 -15.93 8.78 -8.76
C GLY A 125 -16.67 10.04 -8.36
N LYS A 126 -16.24 10.71 -7.29
CA LYS A 126 -16.86 11.95 -6.82
C LYS A 126 -16.71 13.11 -7.82
N THR A 127 -15.54 13.26 -8.43
CA THR A 127 -15.27 14.36 -9.40
C THR A 127 -15.96 14.16 -10.73
N LEU A 128 -16.38 12.94 -11.05
CA LEU A 128 -17.07 12.57 -12.28
C LEU A 128 -18.55 12.26 -12.04
N ASP A 129 -19.11 12.68 -10.90
CA ASP A 129 -20.52 12.46 -10.50
C ASP A 129 -20.98 10.98 -10.59
N TRP A 130 -20.06 10.06 -10.21
CA TRP A 130 -20.32 8.61 -10.15
C TRP A 130 -21.02 8.08 -11.41
N PHE A 131 -22.21 7.50 -11.26
CA PHE A 131 -22.96 6.87 -12.35
C PHE A 131 -23.51 7.84 -13.42
N ALA A 132 -23.44 9.15 -13.21
CA ALA A 132 -23.79 10.12 -14.24
C ALA A 132 -22.76 10.10 -15.38
N SER A 133 -21.49 9.84 -15.08
CA SER A 133 -20.44 9.73 -16.09
C SER A 133 -20.52 8.43 -16.87
N PRO A 134 -20.54 8.50 -18.23
CA PRO A 134 -20.50 7.29 -19.07
C PRO A 134 -19.22 6.46 -18.87
N LYS A 135 -18.08 7.09 -18.55
CA LYS A 135 -16.81 6.40 -18.29
C LYS A 135 -16.91 5.50 -17.06
N ILE A 136 -17.46 6.02 -15.95
CA ILE A 136 -17.58 5.23 -14.72
C ILE A 136 -18.58 4.09 -14.91
N ARG A 137 -19.67 4.31 -15.62
CA ARG A 137 -20.62 3.24 -15.92
C ARG A 137 -19.96 2.08 -16.66
N VAL A 138 -19.15 2.38 -17.67
CA VAL A 138 -18.39 1.34 -18.39
C VAL A 138 -17.43 0.60 -17.46
N TYR A 139 -16.70 1.31 -16.59
CA TYR A 139 -15.75 0.66 -15.69
C TYR A 139 -16.43 -0.24 -14.66
N VAL A 140 -17.58 0.17 -14.13
CA VAL A 140 -18.38 -0.65 -13.20
C VAL A 140 -18.83 -1.99 -13.83
N PHE A 141 -19.05 -2.04 -15.14
CA PHE A 141 -19.35 -3.29 -15.85
C PHE A 141 -18.08 -4.08 -16.24
N VAL A 142 -17.01 -3.38 -16.62
CA VAL A 142 -15.75 -4.02 -17.06
C VAL A 142 -15.01 -4.66 -15.89
N ILE A 143 -14.99 -4.02 -14.71
CA ILE A 143 -14.29 -4.55 -13.54
C ILE A 143 -14.76 -5.95 -13.14
N PRO A 144 -16.07 -6.20 -12.89
CA PRO A 144 -16.53 -7.55 -12.55
C PRO A 144 -16.31 -8.55 -13.69
N LEU A 145 -16.42 -8.13 -14.94
CA LEU A 145 -16.11 -8.97 -16.09
C LEU A 145 -14.65 -9.45 -16.08
N LEU A 146 -13.70 -8.55 -15.81
CA LEU A 146 -12.28 -8.88 -15.70
C LEU A 146 -12.01 -9.80 -14.50
N ILE A 147 -12.69 -9.60 -13.38
CA ILE A 147 -12.59 -10.47 -12.20
C ILE A 147 -13.11 -11.88 -12.51
N VAL A 148 -14.27 -11.99 -13.16
CA VAL A 148 -14.83 -13.29 -13.59
C VAL A 148 -13.89 -14.00 -14.57
N LEU A 149 -13.36 -13.27 -15.57
CA LEU A 149 -12.37 -13.78 -16.51
C LEU A 149 -11.11 -14.28 -15.79
N PHE A 150 -10.61 -13.54 -14.82
CA PHE A 150 -9.47 -13.94 -14.00
C PHE A 150 -9.78 -15.24 -13.24
N ILE A 151 -10.90 -15.30 -12.54
CA ILE A 151 -11.32 -16.50 -11.77
C ILE A 151 -11.50 -17.71 -12.68
N HIS A 152 -12.16 -17.54 -13.81
CA HIS A 152 -12.35 -18.61 -14.79
C HIS A 152 -11.01 -19.16 -15.28
N ARG A 153 -10.10 -18.25 -15.66
CA ARG A 153 -8.78 -18.61 -16.13
C ARG A 153 -7.95 -19.33 -15.04
N GLN A 154 -7.98 -18.85 -13.78
CA GLN A 154 -7.28 -19.50 -12.66
C GLN A 154 -7.82 -20.92 -12.35
N ARG A 155 -9.09 -21.19 -12.65
CA ARG A 155 -9.69 -22.53 -12.49
C ARG A 155 -9.32 -23.48 -13.62
N THR A 156 -9.12 -22.97 -14.82
CA THR A 156 -8.89 -23.78 -16.03
C THR A 156 -7.42 -24.10 -16.24
N GLN A 157 -6.51 -23.30 -15.67
CA GLN A 157 -5.06 -23.51 -15.82
C GLN A 157 -4.53 -24.57 -14.85
N GLY A 158 -3.65 -25.46 -15.37
CA GLY A 158 -2.98 -26.48 -14.55
C GLY A 158 -1.97 -25.94 -13.53
N LYS A 159 -1.40 -24.74 -13.80
CA LYS A 159 -0.51 -24.01 -12.86
C LYS A 159 -1.07 -22.60 -12.66
N PRO A 160 -2.02 -22.41 -11.72
CA PRO A 160 -2.63 -21.11 -11.49
C PRO A 160 -1.63 -20.14 -10.83
N PHE A 161 -1.67 -18.85 -11.23
CA PHE A 161 -0.87 -17.78 -10.62
C PHE A 161 -1.20 -17.62 -9.13
N VAL A 162 -2.48 -17.72 -8.79
CA VAL A 162 -2.97 -17.69 -7.39
C VAL A 162 -3.86 -18.91 -7.18
N SER A 163 -3.53 -19.74 -6.18
CA SER A 163 -4.44 -20.82 -5.80
C SER A 163 -5.67 -20.23 -5.10
N LEU A 164 -6.84 -20.37 -5.71
CA LEU A 164 -8.09 -19.81 -5.18
C LEU A 164 -8.62 -20.59 -3.95
N LYS A 165 -8.25 -21.88 -3.82
CA LYS A 165 -8.71 -22.74 -2.72
C LYS A 165 -8.46 -22.16 -1.32
N PRO A 166 -7.23 -21.67 -0.97
CA PRO A 166 -6.99 -21.07 0.34
C PRO A 166 -7.76 -19.77 0.57
N LEU A 167 -8.06 -19.00 -0.49
CA LEU A 167 -8.80 -17.74 -0.39
C LEU A 167 -10.24 -17.93 0.10
N PHE A 168 -10.88 -19.02 -0.32
CA PHE A 168 -12.28 -19.34 0.05
C PHE A 168 -12.40 -20.27 1.26
N LEU A 169 -11.29 -20.53 1.97
CA LEU A 169 -11.35 -21.31 3.19
C LEU A 169 -12.08 -20.53 4.29
N HIS A 170 -12.93 -21.19 5.08
CA HIS A 170 -13.70 -20.53 6.13
C HIS A 170 -12.85 -19.68 7.08
N LYS A 171 -11.68 -20.17 7.47
CA LYS A 171 -10.73 -19.43 8.31
C LYS A 171 -10.19 -18.16 7.62
N SER A 172 -10.01 -18.20 6.30
CA SER A 172 -9.55 -17.05 5.53
C SER A 172 -10.63 -16.00 5.38
N ILE A 173 -11.88 -16.40 5.22
CA ILE A 173 -13.05 -15.51 5.14
C ILE A 173 -13.21 -14.73 6.46
N ILE A 174 -13.07 -15.40 7.59
CA ILE A 174 -13.07 -14.73 8.90
C ILE A 174 -11.93 -13.72 9.00
N GLY A 175 -10.71 -14.11 8.58
CA GLY A 175 -9.55 -13.21 8.53
C GLY A 175 -9.78 -11.97 7.66
N TYR A 176 -10.41 -12.13 6.49
CA TYR A 176 -10.79 -10.99 5.64
C TYR A 176 -11.82 -10.09 6.32
N GLY A 177 -12.80 -10.66 7.03
CA GLY A 177 -13.76 -9.88 7.81
C GLY A 177 -13.06 -8.98 8.85
N PHE A 178 -12.12 -9.53 9.60
CA PHE A 178 -11.31 -8.75 10.54
C PHE A 178 -10.45 -7.70 9.84
N MET A 179 -9.86 -8.03 8.70
CA MET A 179 -9.05 -7.08 7.93
C MET A 179 -9.88 -5.91 7.41
N VAL A 180 -11.06 -6.18 6.86
CA VAL A 180 -12.01 -5.15 6.41
C VAL A 180 -12.44 -4.26 7.57
N LEU A 181 -12.76 -4.84 8.73
CA LEU A 181 -13.12 -4.09 9.93
C LEU A 181 -11.96 -3.19 10.39
N ALA A 182 -10.75 -3.71 10.45
CA ALA A 182 -9.56 -2.95 10.83
C ALA A 182 -9.30 -1.80 9.86
N MET A 183 -9.42 -2.03 8.54
CA MET A 183 -9.28 -0.99 7.52
C MET A 183 -10.37 0.07 7.64
N PHE A 184 -11.60 -0.32 7.92
CA PHE A 184 -12.71 0.60 8.15
C PHE A 184 -12.45 1.50 9.36
N LEU A 185 -12.02 0.93 10.50
CA LEU A 185 -11.67 1.69 11.70
C LEU A 185 -10.50 2.66 11.44
N THR A 186 -9.48 2.22 10.70
CA THR A 186 -8.34 3.08 10.34
C THR A 186 -8.77 4.22 9.42
N ALA A 187 -9.61 3.94 8.43
CA ALA A 187 -10.15 4.96 7.52
C ALA A 187 -11.01 5.99 8.26
N THR A 188 -11.87 5.54 9.16
CA THR A 188 -12.71 6.40 10.00
C THR A 188 -11.85 7.30 10.89
N SER A 189 -10.83 6.75 11.55
CA SER A 189 -9.88 7.51 12.37
C SER A 189 -9.16 8.59 11.53
N SER A 190 -8.71 8.26 10.33
CA SER A 190 -8.08 9.20 9.41
C SER A 190 -9.02 10.32 8.98
N LEU A 191 -10.29 10.01 8.69
CA LEU A 191 -11.30 11.02 8.34
C LEU A 191 -11.57 11.98 9.51
N VAL A 192 -11.75 11.44 10.72
CA VAL A 192 -11.94 12.26 11.93
C VAL A 192 -10.74 13.18 12.15
N THR A 193 -9.52 12.67 12.05
CA THR A 193 -8.30 13.48 12.21
C THR A 193 -8.23 14.60 11.16
N ASN A 194 -8.51 14.30 9.90
CA ASN A 194 -8.50 15.31 8.84
C ASN A 194 -9.60 16.38 9.05
N TYR A 195 -10.76 15.96 9.49
CA TYR A 195 -11.87 16.87 9.79
C TYR A 195 -11.53 17.78 10.97
N MET A 196 -11.02 17.24 12.06
CA MET A 196 -10.57 18.02 13.23
C MET A 196 -9.47 19.02 12.86
N ASN A 197 -8.49 18.60 12.06
CA ASN A 197 -7.41 19.49 11.59
C ASN A 197 -7.97 20.65 10.72
N SER A 198 -8.99 20.40 9.91
CA SER A 198 -9.61 21.45 9.10
C SER A 198 -10.37 22.48 9.98
N ILE A 199 -11.08 22.02 10.99
CA ILE A 199 -11.80 22.90 11.94
C ILE A 199 -10.81 23.74 12.75
N ILE A 200 -9.74 23.12 13.29
CA ILE A 200 -8.73 23.82 14.08
C ILE A 200 -8.03 24.89 13.22
N ARG A 201 -7.71 24.61 11.98
CA ARG A 201 -7.13 25.60 11.05
C ARG A 201 -8.07 26.78 10.81
N VAL A 202 -9.35 26.53 10.60
CA VAL A 202 -10.35 27.60 10.41
C VAL A 202 -10.48 28.45 11.67
N CYS A 203 -10.52 27.83 12.86
CA CYS A 203 -10.59 28.57 14.12
C CYS A 203 -9.34 29.43 14.36
N LEU A 204 -8.13 28.91 14.06
CA LEU A 204 -6.89 29.66 14.23
C LEU A 204 -6.77 30.85 13.25
N LEU A 205 -7.21 30.68 12.00
CA LEU A 205 -7.28 31.79 11.04
C LEU A 205 -8.22 32.89 11.50
N TYR A 206 -9.38 32.52 12.04
CA TYR A 206 -10.36 33.50 12.51
C TYR A 206 -9.93 34.26 13.76
N THR A 207 -9.12 33.64 14.63
CA THR A 207 -8.56 34.32 15.82
C THR A 207 -7.36 35.22 15.48
N SER A 208 -6.63 34.94 14.40
CA SER A 208 -5.53 35.77 13.93
C SER A 208 -6.04 37.06 13.27
N ASP A 209 -7.11 37.00 12.48
CA ASP A 209 -7.71 38.20 11.84
C ASP A 209 -8.50 39.10 12.83
N ALA A 210 -8.78 38.61 14.04
CA ALA A 210 -9.44 39.40 15.10
C ALA A 210 -8.44 40.10 16.04
N ALA A 211 -7.14 39.89 15.85
CA ALA A 211 -6.08 40.45 16.68
C ALA A 211 -5.31 41.62 15.99
N ASP A 212 -5.62 41.96 14.73
CA ASP A 212 -5.21 43.14 13.99
C ASP A 212 -6.37 44.16 13.94
#